data_7bbde2cfd3b4fe50f1f1eebc6e84abd8
#
_entry.id   7bbde2cfd3b4fe50f1f1eebc6e84abd8
#
_cell.length_a   1.000
_cell.length_b   1.000
_cell.length_c   1.000
_cell.angle_alpha   90.00
_cell.angle_beta   90.00
_cell.angle_gamma   90.00
#
_symmetry.space_group_name_H-M   'P 1'
#
loop_
_entity.id
_entity.type
_entity.pdbx_description
1 polymer ?
#
loop_
_entity_poly.entity_id
_entity_poly.type
_entity_poly.pdbx_seq_one_letter_code
_entity_poly.pdbx_strand_id
1 'polypeptide(L)'
;MPDARDVVIIGGGHNGLVTAFYLAKAGYKPLVLERRAQPGGAAITEEFHPGFRCSILAHAAGPLRPDIVRDMQLEKHGLRLITPEVGVVSLSPDGRALVLYNDAKKSAQEIAKFSQKDAGKYQEFQVSLAKVGEVIGEALALPPPNIDHPNRGDLWGILQTGRSIRNLGKKDMYRLLRWGPMAVADLVAEYFDTELLRATIAARGIFGTFLGPWSAGTSLVLLIRGAGDAHPAGSAYFAQGGMGAIAEAMASAATHAGAEIRSNAEVIEVRVKDGAATSVVLSTGEEIRAKAIISNADPKRTLLKLVDPIHLAPDFVMKLQHYRMPGTVAKVNLALSGLPEFTALKGESDTGVLSGRIHIGPEIDYLERAFDESKYGNFSKQPYLEIAIPSVTDPSLAPAGKHVMSIYMQYAPYKLKGSDWDSQRVALGDTVVRTLAQYAPKLPELILTHQIITPQDLEDTYGLTGGHIFHGELALDQFFTMRPLLDWARYRTPIQNLYLCGSGTHPGAGLTGGSGANAAREILKDLKR
;
A
#
# COMPACT_ATOMS: atom_id res chain seq x y z
N MET A 1 -36.74 -8.42 -20.25
CA MET A 1 -35.98 -8.03 -19.05
C MET A 1 -34.60 -7.61 -19.52
N PRO A 2 -34.00 -6.54 -19.06
CA PRO A 2 -32.61 -6.22 -19.43
C PRO A 2 -31.76 -7.44 -19.10
N ASP A 3 -30.93 -7.86 -20.08
CA ASP A 3 -30.06 -9.03 -19.91
C ASP A 3 -29.14 -8.87 -18.72
N ALA A 4 -29.01 -9.91 -17.89
CA ALA A 4 -28.09 -9.92 -16.76
C ALA A 4 -26.66 -9.75 -17.28
N ARG A 5 -25.88 -8.88 -16.62
CA ARG A 5 -24.45 -8.75 -16.91
C ARG A 5 -23.73 -10.05 -16.55
N ASP A 6 -22.68 -10.40 -17.26
CA ASP A 6 -21.87 -11.56 -16.86
C ASP A 6 -21.21 -11.32 -15.51
N VAL A 7 -20.59 -10.14 -15.35
CA VAL A 7 -19.84 -9.79 -14.14
C VAL A 7 -20.05 -8.30 -13.82
N VAL A 8 -20.30 -8.01 -12.54
CA VAL A 8 -20.25 -6.65 -11.99
C VAL A 8 -19.12 -6.57 -10.97
N ILE A 9 -18.32 -5.52 -11.07
CA ILE A 9 -17.20 -5.25 -10.14
C ILE A 9 -17.49 -3.95 -9.38
N ILE A 10 -17.59 -4.04 -8.06
CA ILE A 10 -17.84 -2.90 -7.18
C ILE A 10 -16.49 -2.24 -6.81
N GLY A 11 -16.28 -1.00 -7.27
CA GLY A 11 -15.09 -0.20 -7.01
C GLY A 11 -14.01 -0.32 -8.10
N GLY A 12 -13.68 0.83 -8.71
CA GLY A 12 -12.67 0.98 -9.76
C GLY A 12 -11.24 1.22 -9.23
N GLY A 13 -10.89 0.75 -8.03
CA GLY A 13 -9.51 0.78 -7.55
C GLY A 13 -8.62 -0.20 -8.31
N HIS A 14 -7.30 -0.08 -8.17
CA HIS A 14 -6.31 -0.82 -8.95
C HIS A 14 -6.55 -2.35 -9.01
N ASN A 15 -6.94 -3.00 -7.92
CA ASN A 15 -7.24 -4.45 -7.93
C ASN A 15 -8.53 -4.77 -8.69
N GLY A 16 -9.57 -3.92 -8.60
CA GLY A 16 -10.80 -4.06 -9.39
C GLY A 16 -10.53 -3.92 -10.88
N LEU A 17 -9.69 -2.96 -11.29
CA LEU A 17 -9.27 -2.76 -12.68
C LEU A 17 -8.44 -3.93 -13.22
N VAL A 18 -7.51 -4.48 -12.41
CA VAL A 18 -6.74 -5.68 -12.76
C VAL A 18 -7.67 -6.89 -12.92
N THR A 19 -8.63 -7.06 -12.00
CA THR A 19 -9.63 -8.14 -12.10
C THR A 19 -10.46 -7.99 -13.38
N ALA A 20 -10.95 -6.78 -13.67
CA ALA A 20 -11.70 -6.48 -14.88
C ALA A 20 -10.92 -6.84 -16.15
N PHE A 21 -9.64 -6.45 -16.20
CA PHE A 21 -8.77 -6.76 -17.34
C PHE A 21 -8.66 -8.28 -17.59
N TYR A 22 -8.33 -9.07 -16.56
CA TYR A 22 -8.16 -10.51 -16.76
C TYR A 22 -9.47 -11.23 -17.12
N LEU A 23 -10.60 -10.78 -16.57
CA LEU A 23 -11.91 -11.31 -16.92
C LEU A 23 -12.31 -10.94 -18.37
N ALA A 24 -12.07 -9.68 -18.77
CA ALA A 24 -12.31 -9.23 -20.14
C ALA A 24 -11.44 -9.99 -21.15
N LYS A 25 -10.15 -10.18 -20.85
CA LYS A 25 -9.22 -10.99 -21.66
C LYS A 25 -9.66 -12.45 -21.81
N ALA A 26 -10.40 -12.97 -20.82
CA ALA A 26 -10.99 -14.31 -20.88
C ALA A 26 -12.33 -14.37 -21.62
N GLY A 27 -12.82 -13.28 -22.22
CA GLY A 27 -14.02 -13.20 -23.03
C GLY A 27 -15.31 -12.80 -22.30
N TYR A 28 -15.23 -12.46 -21.01
CA TYR A 28 -16.36 -11.90 -20.26
C TYR A 28 -16.50 -10.40 -20.51
N LYS A 29 -17.66 -9.83 -20.17
CA LYS A 29 -17.93 -8.38 -20.28
C LYS A 29 -18.14 -7.79 -18.88
N PRO A 30 -17.07 -7.55 -18.11
CA PRO A 30 -17.19 -7.00 -16.77
C PRO A 30 -17.62 -5.53 -16.83
N LEU A 31 -18.55 -5.16 -15.94
CA LEU A 31 -18.96 -3.80 -15.67
C LEU A 31 -18.35 -3.37 -14.32
N VAL A 32 -17.45 -2.40 -14.35
CA VAL A 32 -16.87 -1.78 -13.14
C VAL A 32 -17.72 -0.59 -12.75
N LEU A 33 -18.19 -0.57 -11.49
CA LEU A 33 -18.98 0.51 -10.91
C LEU A 33 -18.12 1.29 -9.92
N GLU A 34 -17.78 2.53 -10.26
CA GLU A 34 -16.99 3.42 -9.42
C GLU A 34 -17.86 4.56 -8.90
N ARG A 35 -17.85 4.79 -7.57
CA ARG A 35 -18.66 5.83 -6.94
C ARG A 35 -18.20 7.25 -7.26
N ARG A 36 -16.91 7.43 -7.53
CA ARG A 36 -16.31 8.73 -7.83
C ARG A 36 -16.33 9.02 -9.32
N ALA A 37 -15.99 10.28 -9.69
CA ALA A 37 -15.95 10.72 -11.08
C ALA A 37 -14.85 10.03 -11.90
N GLN A 38 -13.78 9.54 -11.25
CA GLN A 38 -12.66 8.85 -11.89
C GLN A 38 -12.31 7.55 -11.14
N PRO A 39 -11.95 6.47 -11.87
CA PRO A 39 -11.44 5.26 -11.27
C PRO A 39 -10.04 5.47 -10.70
N GLY A 40 -9.63 4.58 -9.77
CA GLY A 40 -8.29 4.60 -9.18
C GLY A 40 -8.30 4.38 -7.67
N GLY A 41 -9.47 4.52 -7.03
CA GLY A 41 -9.60 4.40 -5.58
C GLY A 41 -8.74 5.45 -4.86
N ALA A 42 -7.85 5.02 -3.97
CA ALA A 42 -6.91 5.91 -3.28
C ALA A 42 -5.60 6.17 -4.07
N ALA A 43 -5.43 5.51 -5.23
CA ALA A 43 -4.29 5.74 -6.13
C ALA A 43 -4.69 6.70 -7.25
N ILE A 44 -5.00 7.94 -6.88
CA ILE A 44 -5.35 9.02 -7.81
C ILE A 44 -4.46 10.23 -7.55
N THR A 45 -4.36 11.09 -8.55
CA THR A 45 -3.67 12.38 -8.48
C THR A 45 -4.71 13.47 -8.68
N GLU A 46 -4.79 14.40 -7.74
CA GLU A 46 -5.75 15.51 -7.78
C GLU A 46 -5.03 16.85 -7.73
N GLU A 47 -5.63 17.86 -8.34
CA GLU A 47 -5.22 19.25 -8.15
C GLU A 47 -5.81 19.75 -6.82
N PHE A 48 -4.95 20.01 -5.83
CA PHE A 48 -5.37 20.47 -4.51
C PHE A 48 -5.19 21.98 -4.33
N HIS A 49 -4.48 22.61 -5.25
CA HIS A 49 -4.32 24.06 -5.36
C HIS A 49 -4.05 24.39 -6.84
N PRO A 50 -4.48 25.56 -7.37
CA PRO A 50 -4.33 25.89 -8.77
C PRO A 50 -2.91 25.66 -9.31
N GLY A 51 -2.77 24.73 -10.25
CA GLY A 51 -1.51 24.30 -10.85
C GLY A 51 -0.69 23.32 -10.01
N PHE A 52 -1.11 22.94 -8.80
CA PHE A 52 -0.41 21.98 -7.94
C PHE A 52 -1.18 20.67 -7.86
N ARG A 53 -0.58 19.61 -8.39
CA ARG A 53 -1.16 18.27 -8.42
C ARG A 53 -0.39 17.33 -7.51
N CYS A 54 -1.09 16.57 -6.69
CA CYS A 54 -0.48 15.61 -5.79
C CYS A 54 -1.30 14.31 -5.71
N SER A 55 -0.61 13.23 -5.45
CA SER A 55 -1.26 11.96 -5.16
C SER A 55 -1.91 11.99 -3.78
N ILE A 56 -3.14 11.51 -3.69
CA ILE A 56 -3.96 11.60 -2.48
C ILE A 56 -3.40 10.71 -1.36
N LEU A 57 -3.00 9.50 -1.68
CA LEU A 57 -2.46 8.58 -0.69
C LEU A 57 -1.06 8.10 -1.10
N ALA A 58 -0.94 7.24 -2.08
CA ALA A 58 0.35 6.71 -2.49
C ALA A 58 1.21 7.79 -3.13
N HIS A 59 2.39 8.09 -2.57
CA HIS A 59 3.33 9.06 -3.18
C HIS A 59 4.51 8.39 -3.87
N ALA A 60 4.65 7.09 -3.74
CA ALA A 60 5.59 6.28 -4.50
C ALA A 60 4.90 5.01 -4.99
N ALA A 61 5.24 4.55 -6.17
CA ALA A 61 4.80 3.26 -6.66
C ALA A 61 5.44 2.18 -5.76
N GLY A 62 4.64 1.43 -5.05
CA GLY A 62 5.09 0.20 -4.44
C GLY A 62 5.45 -0.81 -5.53
N PRO A 63 5.87 -2.03 -5.17
CA PRO A 63 6.24 -3.04 -6.14
C PRO A 63 5.03 -3.53 -6.94
N LEU A 64 4.69 -2.79 -8.00
CA LEU A 64 3.78 -3.27 -9.04
C LEU A 64 4.32 -4.60 -9.58
N ARG A 65 3.47 -5.62 -9.60
CA ARG A 65 3.89 -6.93 -10.09
C ARG A 65 4.30 -6.84 -11.56
N PRO A 66 5.53 -7.26 -11.93
CA PRO A 66 6.04 -7.14 -13.32
C PRO A 66 5.19 -7.90 -14.35
N ASP A 67 4.60 -9.03 -13.95
CA ASP A 67 3.70 -9.80 -14.82
C ASP A 67 2.43 -9.00 -15.15
N ILE A 68 1.86 -8.26 -14.20
CA ILE A 68 0.69 -7.41 -14.42
C ILE A 68 1.04 -6.25 -15.35
N VAL A 69 2.18 -5.57 -15.11
CA VAL A 69 2.65 -4.48 -15.98
C VAL A 69 2.78 -4.96 -17.43
N ARG A 70 3.40 -6.14 -17.62
CA ARG A 70 3.57 -6.77 -18.93
C ARG A 70 2.25 -7.19 -19.55
N ASP A 71 1.40 -7.92 -18.82
CA ASP A 71 0.17 -8.52 -19.35
C ASP A 71 -0.87 -7.45 -19.75
N MET A 72 -0.96 -6.37 -18.95
CA MET A 72 -1.79 -5.20 -19.22
C MET A 72 -1.14 -4.22 -20.19
N GLN A 73 0.14 -4.39 -20.54
CA GLN A 73 0.91 -3.51 -21.42
C GLN A 73 0.83 -2.03 -20.97
N LEU A 74 0.98 -1.77 -19.67
CA LEU A 74 0.68 -0.47 -19.07
C LEU A 74 1.46 0.68 -19.71
N GLU A 75 2.67 0.45 -20.24
CA GLU A 75 3.46 1.45 -20.96
C GLU A 75 2.75 1.91 -22.25
N LYS A 76 2.09 0.99 -22.97
CA LYS A 76 1.28 1.33 -24.16
C LYS A 76 0.03 2.13 -23.80
N HIS A 77 -0.43 1.99 -22.56
CA HIS A 77 -1.55 2.73 -21.99
C HIS A 77 -1.12 4.01 -21.27
N GLY A 78 0.11 4.47 -21.50
CA GLY A 78 0.60 5.78 -21.05
C GLY A 78 1.37 5.77 -19.72
N LEU A 79 1.54 4.62 -19.07
CA LEU A 79 2.34 4.56 -17.83
C LEU A 79 3.83 4.79 -18.14
N ARG A 80 4.41 5.79 -17.48
CA ARG A 80 5.85 6.03 -17.46
C ARG A 80 6.33 6.05 -16.02
N LEU A 81 7.18 5.10 -15.65
CA LEU A 81 7.80 5.05 -14.33
C LEU A 81 9.13 5.80 -14.34
N ILE A 82 9.35 6.58 -13.31
CA ILE A 82 10.58 7.32 -13.05
C ILE A 82 11.27 6.65 -11.86
N THR A 83 12.50 6.23 -12.05
CA THR A 83 13.33 5.62 -11.01
C THR A 83 14.52 6.53 -10.76
N PRO A 84 14.50 7.35 -9.71
CA PRO A 84 15.64 8.20 -9.36
C PRO A 84 16.82 7.33 -8.91
N GLU A 85 18.03 7.89 -8.96
CA GLU A 85 19.23 7.22 -8.49
C GLU A 85 19.22 7.02 -6.96
N VAL A 86 18.67 8.01 -6.24
CA VAL A 86 18.52 8.00 -4.78
C VAL A 86 17.22 7.28 -4.40
N GLY A 87 17.34 6.24 -3.57
CA GLY A 87 16.19 5.54 -3.01
C GLY A 87 15.61 6.28 -1.80
N VAL A 88 16.46 6.58 -0.82
CA VAL A 88 16.05 7.23 0.43
C VAL A 88 17.16 8.14 0.96
N VAL A 89 16.77 9.33 1.44
CA VAL A 89 17.61 10.22 2.25
C VAL A 89 17.07 10.23 3.67
N SER A 90 17.86 9.79 4.62
CA SER A 90 17.51 9.82 6.04
C SER A 90 18.19 10.99 6.72
N LEU A 91 17.40 11.83 7.38
CA LEU A 91 17.89 13.05 8.02
C LEU A 91 18.04 12.87 9.52
N SER A 92 19.16 13.35 10.06
CA SER A 92 19.42 13.39 11.51
C SER A 92 19.32 14.82 12.04
N PRO A 93 18.82 15.02 13.28
CA PRO A 93 18.73 16.35 13.91
C PRO A 93 20.10 17.00 14.14
N ASP A 94 21.17 16.21 14.18
CA ASP A 94 22.56 16.69 14.36
C ASP A 94 23.19 17.27 13.07
N GLY A 95 22.39 17.39 12.00
CA GLY A 95 22.82 17.96 10.72
C GLY A 95 23.53 16.97 9.79
N ARG A 96 23.48 15.65 10.07
CA ARG A 96 23.97 14.60 9.17
C ARG A 96 22.82 14.02 8.34
N ALA A 97 23.16 13.55 7.14
CA ALA A 97 22.25 12.81 6.28
C ALA A 97 22.88 11.49 5.85
N LEU A 98 22.08 10.43 5.79
CA LEU A 98 22.43 9.14 5.19
C LEU A 98 21.70 9.00 3.88
N VAL A 99 22.42 8.95 2.76
CA VAL A 99 21.87 8.76 1.43
C VAL A 99 21.99 7.30 1.04
N LEU A 100 20.87 6.66 0.74
CA LEU A 100 20.82 5.28 0.24
C LEU A 100 20.38 5.30 -1.22
N TYR A 101 21.30 4.87 -2.08
CA TYR A 101 21.09 4.78 -3.52
C TYR A 101 20.47 3.43 -3.91
N ASN A 102 19.85 3.36 -5.08
CA ASN A 102 19.45 2.08 -5.65
C ASN A 102 20.67 1.17 -5.95
N ASP A 103 21.86 1.78 -6.14
CA ASP A 103 23.13 1.06 -6.20
C ASP A 103 23.66 0.74 -4.79
N ALA A 104 23.83 -0.55 -4.51
CA ALA A 104 24.31 -1.03 -3.21
C ALA A 104 25.75 -0.58 -2.87
N LYS A 105 26.62 -0.41 -3.87
CA LYS A 105 28.01 0.01 -3.64
C LYS A 105 28.07 1.48 -3.27
N LYS A 106 27.27 2.33 -3.95
CA LYS A 106 27.14 3.74 -3.59
C LYS A 106 26.55 3.88 -2.18
N SER A 107 25.51 3.11 -1.85
CA SER A 107 24.94 3.09 -0.50
C SER A 107 25.98 2.66 0.56
N ALA A 108 26.78 1.64 0.28
CA ALA A 108 27.83 1.21 1.21
C ALA A 108 28.90 2.30 1.42
N GLN A 109 29.24 3.10 0.40
CA GLN A 109 30.16 4.24 0.55
C GLN A 109 29.59 5.32 1.47
N GLU A 110 28.30 5.62 1.36
CA GLU A 110 27.62 6.56 2.26
C GLU A 110 27.56 6.04 3.70
N ILE A 111 27.20 4.76 3.87
CA ILE A 111 27.15 4.11 5.19
C ILE A 111 28.54 4.10 5.84
N ALA A 112 29.61 3.94 5.06
CA ALA A 112 31.00 3.95 5.55
C ALA A 112 31.39 5.27 6.23
N LYS A 113 30.74 6.40 5.92
CA LYS A 113 30.91 7.68 6.60
C LYS A 113 30.46 7.63 8.07
N PHE A 114 29.56 6.69 8.41
CA PHE A 114 29.04 6.45 9.75
C PHE A 114 29.70 5.24 10.42
N SER A 115 29.81 4.11 9.68
CA SER A 115 30.35 2.85 10.19
C SER A 115 30.90 1.98 9.05
N GLN A 116 32.20 1.70 9.08
CA GLN A 116 32.85 0.76 8.15
C GLN A 116 32.33 -0.67 8.32
N LYS A 117 31.97 -1.05 9.56
CA LYS A 117 31.36 -2.37 9.86
C LYS A 117 30.02 -2.52 9.16
N ASP A 118 29.15 -1.51 9.27
CA ASP A 118 27.82 -1.53 8.69
C ASP A 118 27.87 -1.52 7.16
N ALA A 119 28.78 -0.72 6.59
CA ALA A 119 29.02 -0.71 5.14
C ALA A 119 29.38 -2.10 4.60
N GLY A 120 30.23 -2.83 5.32
CA GLY A 120 30.59 -4.20 4.97
C GLY A 120 29.45 -5.21 5.09
N LYS A 121 28.46 -4.95 5.97
CA LYS A 121 27.31 -5.83 6.19
C LYS A 121 26.10 -5.49 5.29
N TYR A 122 26.02 -4.29 4.77
CA TYR A 122 24.85 -3.82 4.01
C TYR A 122 24.55 -4.69 2.78
N GLN A 123 25.59 -5.02 2.00
CA GLN A 123 25.42 -5.86 0.82
C GLN A 123 25.00 -7.30 1.18
N GLU A 124 25.56 -7.88 2.26
CA GLU A 124 25.15 -9.22 2.74
C GLU A 124 23.67 -9.21 3.13
N PHE A 125 23.23 -8.19 3.85
CA PHE A 125 21.84 -8.03 4.25
C PHE A 125 20.91 -7.91 3.05
N GLN A 126 21.26 -7.04 2.08
CA GLN A 126 20.47 -6.85 0.86
C GLN A 126 20.32 -8.14 0.05
N VAL A 127 21.41 -8.89 -0.14
CA VAL A 127 21.38 -10.19 -0.87
C VAL A 127 20.50 -11.19 -0.14
N SER A 128 20.56 -11.24 1.18
CA SER A 128 19.72 -12.15 1.97
C SER A 128 18.25 -11.76 1.92
N LEU A 129 17.96 -10.44 2.02
CA LEU A 129 16.61 -9.91 1.89
C LEU A 129 16.02 -10.22 0.50
N ALA A 130 16.82 -10.06 -0.57
CA ALA A 130 16.41 -10.38 -1.93
C ALA A 130 16.04 -11.85 -2.10
N LYS A 131 16.90 -12.78 -1.63
CA LYS A 131 16.64 -14.23 -1.73
C LYS A 131 15.39 -14.66 -0.97
N VAL A 132 15.23 -14.17 0.26
CA VAL A 132 14.04 -14.47 1.07
C VAL A 132 12.80 -13.83 0.44
N GLY A 133 12.94 -12.59 -0.05
CA GLY A 133 11.89 -11.85 -0.75
C GLY A 133 11.40 -12.55 -2.01
N GLU A 134 12.29 -13.15 -2.80
CA GLU A 134 11.94 -13.92 -4.02
C GLU A 134 10.99 -15.08 -3.69
N VAL A 135 11.32 -15.89 -2.69
CA VAL A 135 10.46 -17.03 -2.26
C VAL A 135 9.12 -16.56 -1.72
N ILE A 136 9.11 -15.46 -0.95
CA ILE A 136 7.86 -14.85 -0.48
C ILE A 136 7.05 -14.35 -1.69
N GLY A 137 7.69 -13.68 -2.66
CA GLY A 137 7.06 -13.18 -3.88
C GLY A 137 6.38 -14.28 -4.69
N GLU A 138 7.03 -15.44 -4.84
CA GLU A 138 6.43 -16.63 -5.48
C GLU A 138 5.16 -17.09 -4.74
N ALA A 139 5.22 -17.18 -3.41
CA ALA A 139 4.07 -17.56 -2.60
C ALA A 139 2.92 -16.54 -2.69
N LEU A 140 3.25 -15.24 -2.72
CA LEU A 140 2.27 -14.15 -2.85
C LEU A 140 1.63 -14.09 -4.25
N ALA A 141 2.29 -14.60 -5.28
CA ALA A 141 1.79 -14.62 -6.65
C ALA A 141 0.71 -15.70 -6.89
N LEU A 142 0.53 -16.62 -5.96
CA LEU A 142 -0.44 -17.72 -6.05
C LEU A 142 -1.60 -17.51 -5.06
N PRO A 143 -2.82 -17.96 -5.38
CA PRO A 143 -3.87 -18.07 -4.37
C PRO A 143 -3.42 -18.97 -3.21
N PRO A 144 -3.79 -18.66 -1.95
CA PRO A 144 -3.46 -19.53 -0.83
C PRO A 144 -4.03 -20.94 -1.05
N PRO A 145 -3.28 -21.99 -0.69
CA PRO A 145 -3.79 -23.36 -0.84
C PRO A 145 -4.98 -23.62 0.09
N ASN A 146 -5.90 -24.46 -0.35
CA ASN A 146 -6.88 -25.05 0.58
C ASN A 146 -6.17 -26.14 1.39
N ILE A 147 -6.07 -25.94 2.70
CA ILE A 147 -5.32 -26.85 3.58
C ILE A 147 -6.16 -28.08 3.91
N ASP A 148 -7.47 -27.91 4.12
CA ASP A 148 -8.38 -28.99 4.55
C ASP A 148 -8.74 -29.91 3.37
N HIS A 149 -8.94 -29.34 2.18
CA HIS A 149 -9.33 -30.09 0.98
C HIS A 149 -8.46 -29.67 -0.22
N PRO A 150 -7.14 -30.02 -0.20
CA PRO A 150 -6.22 -29.60 -1.25
C PRO A 150 -6.55 -30.30 -2.58
N ASN A 151 -6.73 -29.50 -3.63
CA ASN A 151 -6.80 -30.03 -4.99
C ASN A 151 -5.37 -30.26 -5.57
N ARG A 152 -5.28 -30.89 -6.74
CA ARG A 152 -3.98 -31.15 -7.39
C ARG A 152 -3.14 -29.90 -7.62
N GLY A 153 -3.78 -28.75 -7.90
CA GLY A 153 -3.08 -27.47 -8.07
C GLY A 153 -2.56 -26.92 -6.76
N ASP A 154 -3.29 -27.10 -5.67
CA ASP A 154 -2.86 -26.72 -4.31
C ASP A 154 -1.64 -27.53 -3.88
N LEU A 155 -1.68 -28.88 -4.08
CA LEU A 155 -0.56 -29.76 -3.79
C LEU A 155 0.69 -29.39 -4.60
N TRP A 156 0.50 -29.08 -5.89
CA TRP A 156 1.61 -28.62 -6.74
C TRP A 156 2.20 -27.29 -6.25
N GLY A 157 1.36 -26.32 -5.91
CA GLY A 157 1.80 -25.04 -5.35
C GLY A 157 2.57 -25.20 -4.04
N ILE A 158 2.10 -26.05 -3.13
CA ILE A 158 2.78 -26.37 -1.86
C ILE A 158 4.15 -27.01 -2.15
N LEU A 159 4.21 -27.97 -3.07
CA LEU A 159 5.46 -28.64 -3.45
C LEU A 159 6.45 -27.66 -4.09
N GLN A 160 5.98 -26.78 -4.97
CA GLN A 160 6.81 -25.75 -5.59
C GLN A 160 7.36 -24.78 -4.55
N THR A 161 6.52 -24.24 -3.68
CA THR A 161 6.94 -23.34 -2.59
C THR A 161 7.92 -24.04 -1.64
N GLY A 162 7.65 -25.30 -1.27
CA GLY A 162 8.55 -26.11 -0.44
C GLY A 162 9.91 -26.33 -1.10
N ARG A 163 9.92 -26.54 -2.43
CA ARG A 163 11.17 -26.66 -3.20
C ARG A 163 11.93 -25.33 -3.23
N SER A 164 11.25 -24.21 -3.45
CA SER A 164 11.86 -22.87 -3.43
C SER A 164 12.48 -22.57 -2.07
N ILE A 165 11.76 -22.85 -0.97
CA ILE A 165 12.30 -22.72 0.41
C ILE A 165 13.54 -23.61 0.59
N ARG A 166 13.51 -24.86 0.12
CA ARG A 166 14.68 -25.76 0.22
C ARG A 166 15.86 -25.25 -0.60
N ASN A 167 15.61 -24.66 -1.76
CA ASN A 167 16.65 -24.13 -2.66
C ASN A 167 17.34 -22.88 -2.10
N LEU A 168 16.73 -22.18 -1.11
CA LEU A 168 17.42 -21.11 -0.37
C LEU A 168 18.71 -21.58 0.30
N GLY A 169 18.85 -22.89 0.55
CA GLY A 169 19.92 -23.45 1.36
C GLY A 169 19.69 -23.23 2.85
N LYS A 170 20.46 -23.94 3.68
CA LYS A 170 20.25 -24.00 5.13
C LYS A 170 20.21 -22.61 5.79
N LYS A 171 21.16 -21.74 5.45
CA LYS A 171 21.32 -20.41 6.10
C LYS A 171 20.09 -19.53 5.86
N ASP A 172 19.66 -19.35 4.60
CA ASP A 172 18.57 -18.43 4.25
C ASP A 172 17.19 -19.04 4.55
N MET A 173 17.06 -20.39 4.54
CA MET A 173 15.86 -21.07 5.03
C MET A 173 15.62 -20.79 6.54
N TYR A 174 16.66 -20.90 7.38
CA TYR A 174 16.54 -20.55 8.80
C TYR A 174 16.28 -19.06 9.00
N ARG A 175 16.85 -18.18 8.16
CA ARG A 175 16.54 -16.74 8.16
C ARG A 175 15.05 -16.50 7.88
N LEU A 176 14.47 -17.13 6.86
CA LEU A 176 13.05 -17.00 6.55
C LEU A 176 12.16 -17.37 7.75
N LEU A 177 12.42 -18.54 8.36
CA LEU A 177 11.64 -19.01 9.52
C LEU A 177 11.78 -18.12 10.75
N ARG A 178 12.97 -17.56 10.96
CA ARG A 178 13.27 -16.73 12.11
C ARG A 178 12.83 -15.28 11.91
N TRP A 179 13.08 -14.70 10.75
CA TRP A 179 12.77 -13.30 10.48
C TRP A 179 11.27 -13.03 10.44
N GLY A 180 10.45 -13.99 9.95
CA GLY A 180 9.00 -13.81 9.89
C GLY A 180 8.38 -13.31 11.20
N PRO A 181 8.55 -13.99 12.33
CA PRO A 181 7.97 -13.59 13.62
C PRO A 181 8.75 -12.51 14.37
N MET A 182 9.98 -12.15 13.95
CA MET A 182 10.81 -11.18 14.68
C MET A 182 10.24 -9.76 14.66
N ALA A 183 10.60 -8.97 15.67
CA ALA A 183 10.54 -7.52 15.62
C ALA A 183 11.56 -6.99 14.63
N VAL A 184 11.19 -5.97 13.84
CA VAL A 184 12.11 -5.40 12.84
C VAL A 184 13.30 -4.69 13.51
N ALA A 185 13.11 -4.14 14.70
CA ALA A 185 14.18 -3.54 15.49
C ALA A 185 15.28 -4.56 15.82
N ASP A 186 14.89 -5.78 16.26
CA ASP A 186 15.83 -6.86 16.55
C ASP A 186 16.55 -7.32 15.28
N LEU A 187 15.81 -7.46 14.17
CA LEU A 187 16.37 -7.88 12.90
C LEU A 187 17.47 -6.93 12.42
N VAL A 188 17.21 -5.62 12.42
CA VAL A 188 18.21 -4.64 11.94
C VAL A 188 19.38 -4.51 12.90
N ALA A 189 19.17 -4.70 14.21
CA ALA A 189 20.22 -4.68 15.23
C ALA A 189 21.23 -5.83 15.10
N GLU A 190 20.84 -6.97 14.52
CA GLU A 190 21.76 -8.07 14.24
C GLU A 190 22.79 -7.75 13.14
N TYR A 191 22.49 -6.77 12.30
CA TYR A 191 23.34 -6.42 11.16
C TYR A 191 24.08 -5.11 11.34
N PHE A 192 23.43 -4.09 11.95
CA PHE A 192 23.89 -2.71 11.93
C PHE A 192 23.97 -2.12 13.33
N ASP A 193 24.96 -1.24 13.53
CA ASP A 193 25.15 -0.47 14.74
C ASP A 193 24.67 0.99 14.58
N THR A 194 24.63 1.52 13.34
CA THR A 194 24.23 2.90 13.04
C THR A 194 22.72 3.08 13.21
N GLU A 195 22.30 3.85 14.21
CA GLU A 195 20.86 4.05 14.51
C GLU A 195 20.07 4.62 13.32
N LEU A 196 20.62 5.62 12.62
CA LEU A 196 19.97 6.21 11.48
C LEU A 196 19.69 5.18 10.35
N LEU A 197 20.63 4.24 10.10
CA LEU A 197 20.44 3.16 9.14
C LEU A 197 19.40 2.15 9.63
N ARG A 198 19.49 1.77 10.92
CA ARG A 198 18.54 0.83 11.55
C ARG A 198 17.10 1.36 11.46
N ALA A 199 16.88 2.61 11.88
CA ALA A 199 15.57 3.24 11.86
C ALA A 199 15.02 3.37 10.43
N THR A 200 15.85 3.73 9.46
CA THR A 200 15.46 3.87 8.05
C THR A 200 14.96 2.54 7.47
N ILE A 201 15.64 1.44 7.77
CA ILE A 201 15.22 0.11 7.32
C ILE A 201 13.98 -0.36 8.10
N ALA A 202 13.98 -0.16 9.42
CA ALA A 202 12.87 -0.59 10.29
C ALA A 202 11.54 0.10 9.96
N ALA A 203 11.57 1.36 9.54
CA ALA A 203 10.38 2.09 9.12
C ALA A 203 9.60 1.37 8.00
N ARG A 204 10.28 0.62 7.14
CA ARG A 204 9.65 -0.20 6.10
C ARG A 204 8.83 -1.36 6.69
N GLY A 205 9.23 -1.88 7.86
CA GLY A 205 8.53 -2.96 8.56
C GLY A 205 7.30 -2.50 9.35
N ILE A 206 7.17 -1.21 9.62
CA ILE A 206 6.03 -0.66 10.37
C ILE A 206 5.06 0.15 9.51
N PHE A 207 5.43 0.47 8.28
CA PHE A 207 4.67 1.38 7.42
C PHE A 207 3.23 0.90 7.19
N GLY A 208 2.28 1.75 7.59
CA GLY A 208 0.84 1.49 7.44
C GLY A 208 0.28 0.44 8.40
N THR A 209 1.05 0.01 9.40
CA THR A 209 0.62 -0.95 10.43
C THR A 209 0.37 -0.25 11.77
N PHE A 210 -0.47 -0.83 12.60
CA PHE A 210 -0.65 -0.43 14.01
C PHE A 210 0.30 -1.24 14.92
N LEU A 211 1.59 -1.23 14.55
CA LEU A 211 2.68 -1.91 15.24
C LEU A 211 3.90 -0.99 15.31
N GLY A 212 4.60 -0.99 16.43
CA GLY A 212 5.89 -0.31 16.57
C GLY A 212 7.05 -1.20 16.13
N PRO A 213 8.28 -0.65 15.96
CA PRO A 213 9.44 -1.40 15.51
C PRO A 213 9.85 -2.55 16.44
N TRP A 214 9.53 -2.48 17.74
CA TRP A 214 9.74 -3.55 18.71
C TRP A 214 8.61 -4.59 18.76
N SER A 215 7.54 -4.39 17.99
CA SER A 215 6.44 -5.36 17.93
C SER A 215 6.82 -6.59 17.11
N ALA A 216 6.50 -7.79 17.65
CA ALA A 216 6.71 -9.05 16.96
C ALA A 216 5.96 -9.09 15.61
N GLY A 217 6.57 -9.69 14.59
CA GLY A 217 5.98 -9.83 13.25
C GLY A 217 6.19 -8.63 12.33
N THR A 218 6.78 -7.52 12.79
CA THR A 218 7.08 -6.36 11.93
C THR A 218 8.14 -6.65 10.88
N SER A 219 9.03 -7.61 11.13
CA SER A 219 9.95 -8.11 10.10
C SER A 219 9.22 -8.79 8.95
N LEU A 220 8.06 -9.45 9.17
CA LEU A 220 7.26 -10.01 8.07
C LEU A 220 6.80 -8.92 7.10
N VAL A 221 6.39 -7.76 7.62
CA VAL A 221 5.99 -6.61 6.77
C VAL A 221 7.17 -6.14 5.91
N LEU A 222 8.37 -6.04 6.51
CA LEU A 222 9.60 -5.74 5.75
C LEU A 222 9.84 -6.77 4.65
N LEU A 223 9.68 -8.06 4.94
CA LEU A 223 9.87 -9.16 3.97
C LEU A 223 8.84 -9.15 2.86
N ILE A 224 7.55 -8.92 3.17
CA ILE A 224 6.47 -8.80 2.17
C ILE A 224 6.76 -7.63 1.22
N ARG A 225 7.16 -6.50 1.75
CA ARG A 225 7.53 -5.33 0.93
C ARG A 225 8.83 -5.56 0.17
N GLY A 226 9.75 -6.35 0.72
CA GLY A 226 10.98 -6.80 0.08
C GLY A 226 10.76 -7.78 -1.06
N ALA A 227 9.63 -8.49 -1.10
CA ALA A 227 9.32 -9.49 -2.13
C ALA A 227 9.26 -8.90 -3.56
N GLY A 228 8.93 -7.62 -3.70
CA GLY A 228 8.93 -6.93 -5.00
C GLY A 228 10.03 -5.88 -5.15
N ASP A 229 10.83 -5.66 -4.09
CA ASP A 229 11.84 -4.61 -4.05
C ASP A 229 12.92 -4.95 -3.03
N ALA A 230 14.04 -5.46 -3.52
CA ALA A 230 15.16 -5.94 -2.70
C ALA A 230 15.97 -4.82 -2.01
N HIS A 231 15.69 -3.55 -2.26
CA HIS A 231 16.37 -2.45 -1.58
C HIS A 231 15.97 -2.45 -0.08
N PRO A 232 16.92 -2.50 0.89
CA PRO A 232 16.58 -2.67 2.31
C PRO A 232 15.62 -1.60 2.85
N ALA A 233 15.86 -0.34 2.54
CA ALA A 233 14.97 0.76 2.92
C ALA A 233 13.85 1.04 1.90
N GLY A 234 13.76 0.26 0.83
CA GLY A 234 12.83 0.43 -0.29
C GLY A 234 13.34 1.41 -1.35
N SER A 235 13.16 1.04 -2.62
CA SER A 235 13.45 1.90 -3.77
C SER A 235 12.41 3.02 -3.89
N ALA A 236 12.78 4.10 -4.57
CA ALA A 236 11.84 5.13 -4.98
C ALA A 236 11.42 4.86 -6.44
N TYR A 237 10.11 4.74 -6.66
CA TYR A 237 9.51 4.66 -8.00
C TYR A 237 8.36 5.66 -8.05
N PHE A 238 8.36 6.52 -9.03
CA PHE A 238 7.29 7.50 -9.25
C PHE A 238 6.66 7.26 -10.61
N ALA A 239 5.39 7.63 -10.77
CA ALA A 239 4.73 7.66 -12.07
C ALA A 239 4.69 9.10 -12.57
N GLN A 240 5.04 9.33 -13.84
CA GLN A 240 4.88 10.63 -14.48
C GLN A 240 3.41 11.03 -14.50
N GLY A 241 3.09 12.25 -14.09
CA GLY A 241 1.71 12.72 -13.88
C GLY A 241 1.16 12.37 -12.47
N GLY A 242 2.00 11.78 -11.60
CA GLY A 242 1.63 11.32 -10.26
C GLY A 242 1.09 9.89 -10.26
N MET A 243 0.79 9.38 -9.07
CA MET A 243 0.42 7.96 -8.90
C MET A 243 -0.92 7.58 -9.54
N GLY A 244 -1.77 8.58 -9.83
CA GLY A 244 -3.02 8.39 -10.60
C GLY A 244 -2.78 7.81 -11.99
N ALA A 245 -1.66 8.13 -12.62
CA ALA A 245 -1.30 7.61 -13.94
C ALA A 245 -1.24 6.07 -14.00
N ILE A 246 -0.92 5.40 -12.88
CA ILE A 246 -0.97 3.93 -12.80
C ILE A 246 -2.41 3.43 -12.94
N ALA A 247 -3.33 4.02 -12.20
CA ALA A 247 -4.74 3.63 -12.25
C ALA A 247 -5.39 3.99 -13.60
N GLU A 248 -5.03 5.12 -14.18
CA GLU A 248 -5.48 5.55 -15.51
C GLU A 248 -5.01 4.57 -16.59
N ALA A 249 -3.73 4.15 -16.55
CA ALA A 249 -3.20 3.15 -17.47
C ALA A 249 -3.90 1.78 -17.29
N MET A 250 -4.17 1.37 -16.04
CA MET A 250 -4.93 0.14 -15.75
C MET A 250 -6.38 0.22 -16.26
N ALA A 251 -7.06 1.36 -16.07
CA ALA A 251 -8.41 1.57 -16.58
C ALA A 251 -8.44 1.54 -18.10
N SER A 252 -7.51 2.21 -18.76
CA SER A 252 -7.34 2.17 -20.21
C SER A 252 -7.11 0.76 -20.73
N ALA A 253 -6.21 -0.01 -20.10
CA ALA A 253 -5.94 -1.39 -20.47
C ALA A 253 -7.17 -2.31 -20.28
N ALA A 254 -7.91 -2.15 -19.17
CA ALA A 254 -9.12 -2.92 -18.90
C ALA A 254 -10.22 -2.62 -19.93
N THR A 255 -10.42 -1.34 -20.27
CA THR A 255 -11.38 -0.90 -21.29
C THR A 255 -11.00 -1.43 -22.67
N HIS A 256 -9.71 -1.35 -23.02
CA HIS A 256 -9.21 -1.90 -24.30
C HIS A 256 -9.42 -3.42 -24.40
N ALA A 257 -9.34 -4.14 -23.28
CA ALA A 257 -9.64 -5.57 -23.21
C ALA A 257 -11.14 -5.90 -23.29
N GLY A 258 -12.04 -4.91 -23.18
CA GLY A 258 -13.49 -5.08 -23.29
C GLY A 258 -14.28 -4.88 -21.99
N ALA A 259 -13.65 -4.37 -20.92
CA ALA A 259 -14.36 -3.98 -19.72
C ALA A 259 -15.09 -2.64 -19.92
N GLU A 260 -16.28 -2.51 -19.33
CA GLU A 260 -17.01 -1.25 -19.20
C GLU A 260 -16.72 -0.65 -17.84
N ILE A 261 -16.40 0.65 -17.78
CA ILE A 261 -16.20 1.38 -16.52
C ILE A 261 -17.25 2.49 -16.44
N ARG A 262 -18.05 2.48 -15.37
CA ARG A 262 -19.08 3.47 -15.10
C ARG A 262 -18.73 4.23 -13.82
N SER A 263 -18.36 5.49 -13.96
CA SER A 263 -18.13 6.42 -12.87
C SER A 263 -19.43 7.03 -12.35
N ASN A 264 -19.37 7.68 -11.15
CA ASN A 264 -20.55 8.23 -10.45
C ASN A 264 -21.64 7.19 -10.24
N ALA A 265 -21.26 5.93 -10.01
CA ALA A 265 -22.12 4.77 -9.85
C ALA A 265 -21.87 4.09 -8.50
N GLU A 266 -22.32 4.73 -7.42
CA GLU A 266 -22.14 4.21 -6.07
C GLU A 266 -23.07 3.04 -5.81
N VAL A 267 -22.49 1.87 -5.51
CA VAL A 267 -23.23 0.69 -5.05
C VAL A 267 -23.49 0.83 -3.56
N ILE A 268 -24.76 0.73 -3.17
CA ILE A 268 -25.20 0.83 -1.77
C ILE A 268 -25.68 -0.51 -1.19
N GLU A 269 -26.04 -1.49 -2.07
CA GLU A 269 -26.55 -2.78 -1.64
C GLU A 269 -26.14 -3.89 -2.62
N VAL A 270 -25.84 -5.06 -2.10
CA VAL A 270 -25.75 -6.33 -2.84
C VAL A 270 -26.95 -7.19 -2.46
N ARG A 271 -27.85 -7.44 -3.40
CA ARG A 271 -29.02 -8.27 -3.15
C ARG A 271 -28.69 -9.75 -3.17
N VAL A 272 -29.13 -10.43 -2.13
CA VAL A 272 -28.96 -11.87 -1.96
C VAL A 272 -30.32 -12.55 -2.00
N LYS A 273 -30.42 -13.60 -2.82
CA LYS A 273 -31.61 -14.46 -2.91
C LYS A 273 -31.17 -15.92 -2.86
N ASP A 274 -31.81 -16.71 -2.01
CA ASP A 274 -31.52 -18.16 -1.86
C ASP A 274 -30.03 -18.47 -1.63
N GLY A 275 -29.33 -17.62 -0.84
CA GLY A 275 -27.90 -17.74 -0.51
C GLY A 275 -26.93 -17.28 -1.62
N ALA A 276 -27.42 -16.74 -2.73
CA ALA A 276 -26.62 -16.27 -3.85
C ALA A 276 -26.80 -14.75 -4.11
N ALA A 277 -25.72 -14.04 -4.41
CA ALA A 277 -25.78 -12.67 -4.88
C ALA A 277 -26.35 -12.63 -6.30
N THR A 278 -27.33 -11.75 -6.54
CA THR A 278 -28.10 -11.70 -7.81
C THR A 278 -28.01 -10.36 -8.52
N SER A 279 -27.84 -9.27 -7.77
CA SER A 279 -27.78 -7.90 -8.30
C SER A 279 -27.11 -6.95 -7.33
N VAL A 280 -26.75 -5.78 -7.83
CA VAL A 280 -26.33 -4.64 -7.03
C VAL A 280 -27.33 -3.49 -7.21
N VAL A 281 -27.52 -2.68 -6.17
CA VAL A 281 -28.36 -1.48 -6.21
C VAL A 281 -27.47 -0.26 -6.10
N LEU A 282 -27.66 0.69 -7.00
CA LEU A 282 -26.97 1.98 -6.97
C LEU A 282 -27.67 2.97 -6.05
N SER A 283 -26.98 4.00 -5.61
CA SER A 283 -27.54 5.13 -4.84
C SER A 283 -28.68 5.86 -5.57
N THR A 284 -28.76 5.72 -6.90
CA THR A 284 -29.85 6.22 -7.74
C THR A 284 -31.12 5.37 -7.70
N GLY A 285 -31.07 4.19 -7.07
CA GLY A 285 -32.14 3.18 -7.09
C GLY A 285 -32.09 2.23 -8.28
N GLU A 286 -31.17 2.41 -9.21
CA GLU A 286 -30.97 1.46 -10.34
C GLU A 286 -30.48 0.12 -9.81
N GLU A 287 -31.16 -0.97 -10.23
CA GLU A 287 -30.75 -2.34 -9.95
C GLU A 287 -30.07 -2.97 -11.17
N ILE A 288 -28.85 -3.48 -10.99
CA ILE A 288 -28.07 -4.14 -12.03
C ILE A 288 -27.89 -5.62 -11.68
N ARG A 289 -28.48 -6.51 -12.45
CA ARG A 289 -28.36 -7.96 -12.29
C ARG A 289 -27.04 -8.46 -12.86
N ALA A 290 -26.42 -9.44 -12.18
CA ALA A 290 -25.19 -10.07 -12.62
C ALA A 290 -25.16 -11.55 -12.25
N LYS A 291 -24.45 -12.36 -13.07
CA LYS A 291 -24.17 -13.77 -12.76
C LYS A 291 -23.11 -13.91 -11.65
N ALA A 292 -22.16 -12.96 -11.60
CA ALA A 292 -21.17 -12.86 -10.53
C ALA A 292 -20.95 -11.40 -10.14
N ILE A 293 -20.80 -11.17 -8.83
CA ILE A 293 -20.52 -9.86 -8.24
C ILE A 293 -19.19 -9.94 -7.54
N ILE A 294 -18.28 -9.00 -7.84
CA ILE A 294 -16.93 -8.96 -7.31
C ILE A 294 -16.76 -7.63 -6.60
N SER A 295 -16.40 -7.67 -5.33
CA SER A 295 -16.15 -6.43 -4.57
C SER A 295 -14.65 -6.15 -4.44
N ASN A 296 -14.27 -4.95 -4.87
CA ASN A 296 -12.96 -4.37 -4.61
C ASN A 296 -12.93 -3.52 -3.32
N ALA A 297 -14.07 -3.34 -2.67
CA ALA A 297 -14.13 -2.76 -1.33
C ALA A 297 -13.54 -3.74 -0.31
N ASP A 298 -13.20 -3.22 0.87
CA ASP A 298 -12.68 -4.06 1.94
C ASP A 298 -13.72 -5.08 2.44
N PRO A 299 -13.29 -6.14 3.14
CA PRO A 299 -14.19 -7.21 3.58
C PRO A 299 -15.33 -6.72 4.50
N LYS A 300 -15.04 -5.77 5.42
CA LYS A 300 -16.08 -5.24 6.32
C LYS A 300 -17.11 -4.40 5.58
N ARG A 301 -16.65 -3.53 4.70
CA ARG A 301 -17.56 -2.72 3.87
C ARG A 301 -18.44 -3.62 3.00
N THR A 302 -17.84 -4.62 2.36
CA THR A 302 -18.60 -5.54 1.51
C THR A 302 -19.63 -6.34 2.27
N LEU A 303 -19.22 -7.01 3.35
CA LEU A 303 -20.03 -8.04 4.01
C LEU A 303 -20.83 -7.53 5.23
N LEU A 304 -20.52 -6.34 5.76
CA LEU A 304 -21.25 -5.77 6.88
C LEU A 304 -22.03 -4.49 6.53
N LYS A 305 -21.76 -3.89 5.35
CA LYS A 305 -22.46 -2.66 4.92
C LYS A 305 -23.23 -2.84 3.61
N LEU A 306 -22.65 -3.55 2.60
CA LEU A 306 -23.31 -3.73 1.30
C LEU A 306 -24.21 -4.98 1.27
N VAL A 307 -23.93 -5.99 2.06
CA VAL A 307 -24.75 -7.19 2.23
C VAL A 307 -25.53 -7.06 3.53
N ASP A 308 -26.82 -7.44 3.51
CA ASP A 308 -27.60 -7.55 4.75
C ASP A 308 -27.02 -8.70 5.60
N PRO A 309 -26.60 -8.43 6.86
CA PRO A 309 -26.02 -9.44 7.75
C PRO A 309 -26.92 -10.66 8.03
N ILE A 310 -28.22 -10.58 7.76
CA ILE A 310 -29.16 -11.72 7.89
C ILE A 310 -28.75 -12.91 7.03
N HIS A 311 -28.01 -12.67 5.95
CA HIS A 311 -27.52 -13.69 5.03
C HIS A 311 -26.21 -14.35 5.46
N LEU A 312 -25.66 -13.94 6.61
CA LEU A 312 -24.36 -14.40 7.12
C LEU A 312 -24.54 -15.13 8.45
N ALA A 313 -23.77 -16.19 8.64
CA ALA A 313 -23.75 -16.89 9.93
C ALA A 313 -23.22 -15.96 11.04
N PRO A 314 -23.83 -15.97 12.26
CA PRO A 314 -23.41 -15.09 13.36
C PRO A 314 -21.92 -15.20 13.71
N ASP A 315 -21.36 -16.41 13.71
CA ASP A 315 -19.93 -16.65 13.97
C ASP A 315 -19.04 -16.00 12.92
N PHE A 316 -19.46 -16.01 11.65
CA PHE A 316 -18.74 -15.33 10.57
C PHE A 316 -18.76 -13.83 10.76
N VAL A 317 -19.92 -13.25 11.08
CA VAL A 317 -20.07 -11.81 11.38
C VAL A 317 -19.16 -11.42 12.53
N MET A 318 -19.15 -12.18 13.62
CA MET A 318 -18.29 -11.95 14.77
C MET A 318 -16.79 -11.97 14.39
N LYS A 319 -16.34 -12.99 13.66
CA LYS A 319 -14.96 -13.09 13.16
C LYS A 319 -14.60 -11.89 12.29
N LEU A 320 -15.50 -11.48 11.39
CA LEU A 320 -15.26 -10.34 10.50
C LEU A 320 -15.22 -9.01 11.26
N GLN A 321 -16.04 -8.83 12.30
CA GLN A 321 -15.98 -7.67 13.18
C GLN A 321 -14.62 -7.54 13.88
N HIS A 322 -13.98 -8.67 14.23
CA HIS A 322 -12.65 -8.72 14.84
C HIS A 322 -11.49 -8.61 13.82
N TYR A 323 -11.76 -8.66 12.51
CA TYR A 323 -10.74 -8.36 11.50
C TYR A 323 -10.21 -6.94 11.72
N ARG A 324 -8.90 -6.81 12.04
CA ARG A 324 -8.31 -5.53 12.45
C ARG A 324 -8.03 -4.63 11.26
N MET A 325 -8.54 -3.40 11.33
CA MET A 325 -8.38 -2.36 10.32
C MET A 325 -8.17 -0.97 10.97
N PRO A 326 -7.31 -0.82 12.00
CA PRO A 326 -7.07 0.49 12.58
C PRO A 326 -6.15 1.29 11.66
N GLY A 327 -6.64 2.35 11.03
CA GLY A 327 -5.83 3.28 10.27
C GLY A 327 -4.83 4.01 11.15
N THR A 328 -3.65 4.24 10.63
CA THR A 328 -2.52 4.82 11.39
C THR A 328 -1.77 5.91 10.62
N VAL A 329 -2.23 6.24 9.43
CA VAL A 329 -1.54 7.15 8.53
C VAL A 329 -2.40 8.36 8.22
N ALA A 330 -1.84 9.54 8.39
CA ALA A 330 -2.36 10.78 7.81
C ALA A 330 -1.46 11.24 6.66
N LYS A 331 -2.03 12.03 5.76
CA LYS A 331 -1.33 12.57 4.61
C LYS A 331 -1.37 14.09 4.64
N VAL A 332 -0.22 14.72 4.41
CA VAL A 332 -0.12 16.18 4.26
C VAL A 332 0.57 16.47 2.95
N ASN A 333 -0.10 17.23 2.08
CA ASN A 333 0.46 17.70 0.83
C ASN A 333 0.66 19.21 0.93
N LEU A 334 1.86 19.69 0.57
CA LEU A 334 2.22 21.10 0.61
C LEU A 334 2.45 21.62 -0.81
N ALA A 335 1.88 22.79 -1.14
CA ALA A 335 2.28 23.59 -2.28
C ALA A 335 3.36 24.56 -1.83
N LEU A 336 4.52 24.54 -2.48
CA LEU A 336 5.68 25.30 -2.08
C LEU A 336 6.07 26.33 -3.16
N SER A 337 6.46 27.53 -2.73
CA SER A 337 6.97 28.59 -3.60
C SER A 337 8.39 28.34 -4.11
N GLY A 338 9.10 27.37 -3.55
CA GLY A 338 10.47 26.99 -3.92
C GLY A 338 10.86 25.64 -3.31
N LEU A 339 12.04 25.15 -3.64
CA LEU A 339 12.58 23.91 -3.10
C LEU A 339 13.12 24.15 -1.67
N PRO A 340 12.76 23.34 -0.66
CA PRO A 340 13.24 23.51 0.70
C PRO A 340 14.73 23.15 0.84
N GLU A 341 15.45 23.93 1.64
CA GLU A 341 16.85 23.69 2.01
C GLU A 341 16.91 22.89 3.30
N PHE A 342 17.32 21.63 3.24
CA PHE A 342 17.56 20.81 4.42
C PHE A 342 18.93 21.08 5.00
N THR A 343 19.00 21.31 6.31
CA THR A 343 20.24 21.65 7.02
C THR A 343 21.33 20.59 6.84
N ALA A 344 20.94 19.31 6.84
CA ALA A 344 21.85 18.18 6.68
C ALA A 344 22.40 18.01 5.24
N LEU A 345 21.83 18.72 4.26
CA LEU A 345 22.24 18.67 2.84
C LEU A 345 22.88 20.00 2.38
N LYS A 346 23.26 20.87 3.30
CA LYS A 346 23.96 22.11 2.97
C LYS A 346 25.30 21.82 2.32
N GLY A 347 25.53 22.44 1.16
CA GLY A 347 26.76 22.25 0.36
C GLY A 347 26.64 21.18 -0.73
N GLU A 348 25.59 20.40 -0.75
CA GLU A 348 25.24 19.56 -1.88
C GLU A 348 24.62 20.45 -2.97
N SER A 349 25.34 20.67 -4.04
CA SER A 349 24.84 21.46 -5.21
C SER A 349 23.87 20.67 -6.06
N ASP A 350 23.76 19.37 -5.83
CA ASP A 350 22.91 18.47 -6.61
C ASP A 350 21.54 18.29 -5.95
N THR A 351 20.52 18.92 -6.51
CA THR A 351 19.11 18.70 -6.13
C THR A 351 18.62 17.28 -6.41
N GLY A 352 19.38 16.48 -7.15
CA GLY A 352 19.10 15.06 -7.40
C GLY A 352 19.00 14.21 -6.14
N VAL A 353 19.63 14.63 -5.04
CA VAL A 353 19.50 13.99 -3.72
C VAL A 353 18.04 14.01 -3.23
N LEU A 354 17.28 15.06 -3.55
CA LEU A 354 15.86 15.19 -3.18
C LEU A 354 14.90 14.47 -4.15
N SER A 355 15.42 13.80 -5.17
CA SER A 355 14.62 13.02 -6.11
C SER A 355 14.09 11.70 -5.51
N GLY A 356 14.71 11.21 -4.44
CA GLY A 356 14.28 10.03 -3.69
C GLY A 356 13.23 10.35 -2.63
N ARG A 357 12.97 9.37 -1.74
CA ARG A 357 12.16 9.58 -0.55
C ARG A 357 13.03 10.16 0.56
N ILE A 358 12.43 11.01 1.39
CA ILE A 358 13.09 11.59 2.56
C ILE A 358 12.45 10.98 3.80
N HIS A 359 13.30 10.49 4.72
CA HIS A 359 12.90 9.83 5.95
C HIS A 359 13.25 10.72 7.17
N ILE A 360 12.26 10.99 8.00
CA ILE A 360 12.43 11.62 9.32
C ILE A 360 11.95 10.65 10.39
N GLY A 361 12.89 10.08 11.09
CA GLY A 361 12.75 9.10 12.15
C GLY A 361 14.14 8.57 12.49
N PRO A 362 14.99 9.38 13.21
CA PRO A 362 16.45 9.16 13.26
C PRO A 362 16.87 7.93 14.05
N GLU A 363 16.00 7.40 14.89
CA GLU A 363 16.30 6.30 15.82
C GLU A 363 15.13 5.32 15.93
N ILE A 364 15.41 4.08 16.28
CA ILE A 364 14.38 3.06 16.55
C ILE A 364 13.42 3.53 17.64
N ASP A 365 13.95 4.05 18.73
CA ASP A 365 13.12 4.52 19.85
C ASP A 365 12.31 5.78 19.52
N TYR A 366 12.74 6.59 18.56
CA TYR A 366 11.91 7.68 18.03
C TYR A 366 10.64 7.12 17.37
N LEU A 367 10.79 6.09 16.55
CA LEU A 367 9.65 5.42 15.88
C LEU A 367 8.73 4.73 16.90
N GLU A 368 9.31 4.10 17.94
CA GLU A 368 8.54 3.44 18.99
C GLU A 368 7.74 4.46 19.82
N ARG A 369 8.36 5.57 20.23
CA ARG A 369 7.65 6.64 20.96
C ARG A 369 6.51 7.24 20.14
N ALA A 370 6.67 7.36 18.81
CA ALA A 370 5.59 7.80 17.94
C ALA A 370 4.43 6.79 17.92
N PHE A 371 4.73 5.49 17.96
CA PHE A 371 3.74 4.42 18.09
C PHE A 371 3.07 4.43 19.46
N ASP A 372 3.81 4.61 20.54
CA ASP A 372 3.28 4.62 21.91
C ASP A 372 2.16 5.65 22.09
N GLU A 373 2.32 6.86 21.56
CA GLU A 373 1.26 7.86 21.58
C GLU A 373 -0.03 7.36 20.92
N SER A 374 0.08 6.65 19.81
CA SER A 374 -1.07 6.17 19.06
C SER A 374 -1.84 5.03 19.78
N LYS A 375 -1.17 4.23 20.61
CA LYS A 375 -1.82 3.22 21.45
C LYS A 375 -2.83 3.84 22.41
N TYR A 376 -2.57 5.07 22.84
CA TYR A 376 -3.43 5.81 23.75
C TYR A 376 -4.40 6.76 23.05
N GLY A 377 -4.48 6.69 21.72
CA GLY A 377 -5.41 7.49 20.92
C GLY A 377 -4.94 8.92 20.68
N ASN A 378 -3.65 9.17 20.73
CA ASN A 378 -3.02 10.45 20.38
C ASN A 378 -2.16 10.28 19.13
N PHE A 379 -1.94 11.34 18.37
CA PHE A 379 -0.85 11.38 17.40
C PHE A 379 0.41 11.99 18.05
N SER A 380 1.57 11.49 17.62
CA SER A 380 2.83 11.93 18.22
C SER A 380 3.12 13.40 17.90
N LYS A 381 3.70 14.10 18.88
CA LYS A 381 4.27 15.45 18.70
C LYS A 381 5.60 15.41 17.91
N GLN A 382 6.21 14.25 17.81
CA GLN A 382 7.40 13.94 17.02
C GLN A 382 7.10 12.71 16.14
N PRO A 383 6.30 12.89 15.07
CA PRO A 383 5.88 11.77 14.24
C PRO A 383 6.98 11.27 13.31
N TYR A 384 6.89 10.01 12.94
CA TYR A 384 7.59 9.50 11.78
C TYR A 384 7.00 10.13 10.51
N LEU A 385 7.88 10.67 9.65
CA LEU A 385 7.48 11.24 8.35
C LEU A 385 8.23 10.52 7.22
N GLU A 386 7.47 10.05 6.22
CA GLU A 386 8.00 9.68 4.91
C GLU A 386 7.56 10.74 3.89
N ILE A 387 8.52 11.31 3.18
CA ILE A 387 8.30 12.49 2.34
C ILE A 387 8.77 12.19 0.93
N ALA A 388 8.10 12.74 -0.06
CA ALA A 388 8.57 12.85 -1.44
C ALA A 388 8.34 14.28 -1.94
N ILE A 389 9.21 14.76 -2.83
CA ILE A 389 9.02 16.00 -3.56
C ILE A 389 8.89 15.64 -5.05
N PRO A 390 7.74 15.08 -5.47
CA PRO A 390 7.60 14.47 -6.79
C PRO A 390 7.84 15.46 -7.94
N SER A 391 7.64 16.74 -7.73
CA SER A 391 7.94 17.80 -8.72
C SER A 391 9.43 17.99 -9.01
N VAL A 392 10.34 17.39 -8.24
CA VAL A 392 11.78 17.35 -8.56
C VAL A 392 12.02 16.41 -9.74
N THR A 393 11.30 15.29 -9.80
CA THR A 393 11.42 14.30 -10.87
C THR A 393 10.40 14.50 -11.99
N ASP A 394 9.25 15.10 -11.67
CA ASP A 394 8.17 15.40 -12.61
C ASP A 394 7.70 16.87 -12.47
N PRO A 395 8.31 17.79 -13.21
CA PRO A 395 7.94 19.21 -13.14
C PRO A 395 6.49 19.51 -13.56
N SER A 396 5.77 18.57 -14.17
CA SER A 396 4.37 18.77 -14.57
C SER A 396 3.40 18.84 -13.39
N LEU A 397 3.86 18.52 -12.18
CA LEU A 397 3.04 18.50 -10.97
C LEU A 397 2.94 19.84 -10.25
N ALA A 398 3.74 20.84 -10.63
CA ALA A 398 3.70 22.18 -10.05
C ALA A 398 4.04 23.25 -11.10
N PRO A 399 3.66 24.52 -10.88
CA PRO A 399 4.10 25.61 -11.73
C PRO A 399 5.62 25.77 -11.74
N ALA A 400 6.17 26.34 -12.81
CA ALA A 400 7.61 26.53 -12.96
C ALA A 400 8.26 27.23 -11.75
N GLY A 401 9.34 26.66 -11.23
CA GLY A 401 10.05 27.15 -10.04
C GLY A 401 9.34 26.89 -8.70
N LYS A 402 8.20 26.23 -8.72
CA LYS A 402 7.44 25.83 -7.52
C LYS A 402 7.44 24.31 -7.37
N HIS A 403 7.10 23.84 -6.16
CA HIS A 403 7.18 22.41 -5.85
C HIS A 403 5.96 21.90 -5.08
N VAL A 404 5.73 20.59 -5.18
CA VAL A 404 4.79 19.84 -4.35
C VAL A 404 5.59 18.94 -3.41
N MET A 405 5.28 18.99 -2.13
CA MET A 405 5.80 18.06 -1.14
C MET A 405 4.66 17.18 -0.61
N SER A 406 4.87 15.89 -0.64
CA SER A 406 3.91 14.84 -0.29
C SER A 406 4.42 14.10 0.93
N ILE A 407 3.67 14.13 2.02
CA ILE A 407 4.14 13.67 3.33
C ILE A 407 3.19 12.62 3.88
N TYR A 408 3.69 11.42 4.19
CA TYR A 408 3.05 10.51 5.13
C TYR A 408 3.46 10.86 6.54
N MET A 409 2.48 10.99 7.41
CA MET A 409 2.67 11.04 8.85
C MET A 409 2.21 9.74 9.47
N GLN A 410 3.03 9.08 10.22
CA GLN A 410 2.70 7.91 11.04
C GLN A 410 3.32 8.10 12.44
N TYR A 411 2.57 7.95 13.51
CA TYR A 411 1.24 7.35 13.60
C TYR A 411 0.16 8.41 13.80
N ALA A 412 -0.92 8.30 13.06
CA ALA A 412 -2.14 9.07 13.24
C ALA A 412 -3.30 8.06 13.44
N PRO A 413 -3.72 7.77 14.68
CA PRO A 413 -4.70 6.71 14.96
C PRO A 413 -6.09 7.10 14.45
N TYR A 414 -6.82 6.17 13.83
CA TYR A 414 -8.18 6.42 13.33
C TYR A 414 -9.11 6.99 14.41
N LYS A 415 -9.04 6.43 15.63
CA LYS A 415 -9.81 6.91 16.78
C LYS A 415 -8.95 7.71 17.72
N LEU A 416 -9.29 8.99 17.90
CA LEU A 416 -8.66 9.86 18.88
C LEU A 416 -9.34 9.71 20.25
N LYS A 417 -8.55 9.83 21.33
CA LYS A 417 -9.04 9.80 22.70
C LYS A 417 -9.55 11.17 23.10
N GLY A 418 -10.87 11.26 23.37
CA GLY A 418 -11.50 12.49 23.87
C GLY A 418 -11.55 13.65 22.86
N SER A 419 -11.34 13.34 21.56
CA SER A 419 -11.34 14.32 20.47
C SER A 419 -11.75 13.66 19.16
N ASP A 420 -11.85 14.44 18.08
CA ASP A 420 -12.17 14.01 16.73
C ASP A 420 -11.19 14.63 15.71
N TRP A 421 -11.23 14.13 14.49
CA TRP A 421 -10.34 14.60 13.44
C TRP A 421 -10.71 15.96 12.87
N ASP A 422 -11.97 16.39 12.99
CA ASP A 422 -12.39 17.73 12.54
C ASP A 422 -11.73 18.81 13.39
N SER A 423 -11.68 18.61 14.71
CA SER A 423 -11.01 19.53 15.65
C SER A 423 -9.49 19.42 15.64
N GLN A 424 -8.92 18.24 15.34
CA GLN A 424 -7.48 18.00 15.42
C GLN A 424 -6.73 18.14 14.09
N ARG A 425 -7.44 18.32 12.98
CA ARG A 425 -6.86 18.42 11.62
C ARG A 425 -5.75 19.49 11.53
N VAL A 426 -6.04 20.69 12.00
CA VAL A 426 -5.09 21.81 11.96
C VAL A 426 -3.87 21.50 12.83
N ALA A 427 -4.09 21.02 14.05
CA ALA A 427 -3.02 20.67 14.98
C ALA A 427 -2.09 19.56 14.42
N LEU A 428 -2.64 18.61 13.65
CA LEU A 428 -1.86 17.60 12.94
C LEU A 428 -0.97 18.24 11.86
N GLY A 429 -1.52 19.11 11.03
CA GLY A 429 -0.77 19.85 10.02
C GLY A 429 0.37 20.68 10.62
N ASP A 430 0.08 21.44 11.68
CA ASP A 430 1.06 22.25 12.41
C ASP A 430 2.17 21.38 13.00
N THR A 431 1.83 20.17 13.46
CA THR A 431 2.81 19.22 14.00
C THR A 431 3.76 18.73 12.91
N VAL A 432 3.24 18.43 11.73
CA VAL A 432 4.07 18.05 10.58
C VAL A 432 4.99 19.18 10.16
N VAL A 433 4.47 20.41 10.01
CA VAL A 433 5.28 21.58 9.62
C VAL A 433 6.35 21.88 10.66
N ARG A 434 6.02 21.84 11.96
CA ARG A 434 6.96 22.05 13.05
C ARG A 434 8.07 20.99 13.09
N THR A 435 7.73 19.73 12.83
CA THR A 435 8.71 18.65 12.73
C THR A 435 9.66 18.89 11.56
N LEU A 436 9.12 19.24 10.39
CA LEU A 436 9.92 19.57 9.19
C LEU A 436 10.84 20.77 9.40
N ALA A 437 10.36 21.80 10.11
CA ALA A 437 11.15 23.01 10.38
C ALA A 437 12.42 22.75 11.20
N GLN A 438 12.49 21.64 11.95
CA GLN A 438 13.71 21.23 12.65
C GLN A 438 14.82 20.82 11.68
N TYR A 439 14.46 20.33 10.49
CA TYR A 439 15.39 19.86 9.44
C TYR A 439 15.54 20.85 8.29
N ALA A 440 14.52 21.67 8.04
CA ALA A 440 14.46 22.69 7.00
C ALA A 440 13.84 23.99 7.59
N PRO A 441 14.62 24.82 8.32
CA PRO A 441 14.09 25.93 9.11
C PRO A 441 13.32 26.98 8.29
N LYS A 442 13.64 27.16 7.02
CA LYS A 442 12.96 28.10 6.13
C LYS A 442 11.71 27.52 5.43
N LEU A 443 11.41 26.22 5.63
CA LEU A 443 10.26 25.59 4.97
C LEU A 443 8.93 26.29 5.25
N PRO A 444 8.61 26.71 6.49
CA PRO A 444 7.34 27.39 6.77
C PRO A 444 7.11 28.64 5.91
N GLU A 445 8.16 29.36 5.52
CA GLU A 445 8.08 30.56 4.68
C GLU A 445 7.80 30.23 3.20
N LEU A 446 8.06 28.98 2.79
CA LEU A 446 7.83 28.49 1.42
C LEU A 446 6.41 27.95 1.20
N ILE A 447 5.65 27.69 2.28
CA ILE A 447 4.33 27.07 2.17
C ILE A 447 3.31 28.07 1.64
N LEU A 448 2.75 27.78 0.47
CA LEU A 448 1.66 28.55 -0.12
C LEU A 448 0.31 28.07 0.41
N THR A 449 0.14 26.77 0.50
CA THR A 449 -1.05 26.10 1.06
C THR A 449 -0.74 24.67 1.42
N HIS A 450 -1.63 24.05 2.19
CA HIS A 450 -1.55 22.64 2.54
C HIS A 450 -2.90 21.93 2.39
N GLN A 451 -2.85 20.64 2.09
CA GLN A 451 -3.99 19.73 2.15
C GLN A 451 -3.69 18.69 3.22
N ILE A 452 -4.59 18.54 4.17
CA ILE A 452 -4.46 17.56 5.26
C ILE A 452 -5.56 16.51 5.07
N ILE A 453 -5.16 15.26 4.98
CA ILE A 453 -6.04 14.10 4.82
C ILE A 453 -5.85 13.21 6.04
N THR A 454 -6.86 13.14 6.87
CA THR A 454 -6.87 12.36 8.11
C THR A 454 -7.27 10.90 7.83
N PRO A 455 -7.08 9.98 8.78
CA PRO A 455 -7.61 8.63 8.66
C PRO A 455 -9.13 8.58 8.47
N GLN A 456 -9.88 9.54 9.03
CA GLN A 456 -11.32 9.65 8.82
C GLN A 456 -11.67 10.05 7.39
N ASP A 457 -10.94 11.01 6.79
CA ASP A 457 -11.11 11.37 5.37
C ASP A 457 -10.85 10.19 4.44
N LEU A 458 -9.87 9.32 4.80
CA LEU A 458 -9.61 8.10 4.03
C LEU A 458 -10.82 7.15 4.04
N GLU A 459 -11.56 7.05 5.12
CA GLU A 459 -12.81 6.28 5.15
C GLU A 459 -13.93 6.99 4.40
N ASP A 460 -14.21 8.24 4.75
CA ASP A 460 -15.39 8.97 4.27
C ASP A 460 -15.31 9.25 2.77
N THR A 461 -14.16 9.74 2.31
CA THR A 461 -13.96 10.12 0.91
C THR A 461 -13.55 8.94 0.03
N TYR A 462 -12.60 8.11 0.48
CA TYR A 462 -12.01 7.06 -0.35
C TYR A 462 -12.54 5.66 -0.05
N GLY A 463 -13.36 5.50 1.00
CA GLY A 463 -14.00 4.24 1.36
C GLY A 463 -13.06 3.22 1.99
N LEU A 464 -11.96 3.68 2.58
CA LEU A 464 -11.01 2.82 3.29
C LEU A 464 -11.48 2.64 4.73
N THR A 465 -12.22 1.59 5.02
CA THR A 465 -12.79 1.35 6.36
C THR A 465 -11.73 1.49 7.46
N GLY A 466 -12.05 2.26 8.49
CA GLY A 466 -11.13 2.58 9.59
C GLY A 466 -9.92 3.41 9.15
N GLY A 467 -9.94 4.03 7.97
CA GLY A 467 -8.79 4.75 7.40
C GLY A 467 -7.60 3.86 7.05
N HIS A 468 -7.79 2.54 6.95
CA HIS A 468 -6.68 1.60 6.80
C HIS A 468 -6.23 1.47 5.34
N ILE A 469 -4.99 1.92 5.04
CA ILE A 469 -4.45 2.02 3.68
C ILE A 469 -4.26 0.69 2.96
N PHE A 470 -4.24 -0.44 3.67
CA PHE A 470 -4.10 -1.80 3.12
C PHE A 470 -5.37 -2.64 3.24
N HIS A 471 -6.53 -2.05 3.59
CA HIS A 471 -7.79 -2.76 3.82
C HIS A 471 -7.69 -3.86 4.89
N GLY A 472 -6.88 -3.65 5.90
CA GLY A 472 -6.65 -4.55 7.03
C GLY A 472 -5.18 -4.73 7.38
N GLU A 473 -4.92 -4.97 8.67
CA GLU A 473 -3.59 -5.10 9.24
C GLU A 473 -2.77 -6.17 8.53
N LEU A 474 -1.49 -5.88 8.28
CA LEU A 474 -0.51 -6.84 7.77
C LEU A 474 0.19 -7.54 8.95
N ALA A 475 -0.55 -8.30 9.71
CA ALA A 475 -0.06 -9.04 10.86
C ALA A 475 -0.03 -10.54 10.58
N LEU A 476 0.78 -11.30 11.33
CA LEU A 476 0.95 -12.75 11.16
C LEU A 476 -0.37 -13.52 11.16
N ASP A 477 -1.30 -13.13 12.00
CA ASP A 477 -2.63 -13.73 12.12
C ASP A 477 -3.68 -13.18 11.14
N GLN A 478 -3.29 -12.24 10.26
CA GLN A 478 -4.12 -11.70 9.18
C GLN A 478 -3.37 -11.74 7.83
N PHE A 479 -2.55 -12.75 7.64
CA PHE A 479 -1.72 -12.92 6.45
C PHE A 479 -1.96 -14.29 5.79
N PHE A 480 -1.69 -14.42 4.51
CA PHE A 480 -1.75 -15.63 3.71
C PHE A 480 -3.13 -16.32 3.78
N THR A 481 -3.23 -17.54 4.35
CA THR A 481 -4.48 -18.30 4.50
C THR A 481 -5.49 -17.68 5.47
N MET A 482 -5.07 -16.70 6.27
CA MET A 482 -5.91 -15.99 7.25
C MET A 482 -6.40 -14.62 6.76
N ARG A 483 -6.17 -14.27 5.48
CA ARG A 483 -6.56 -12.98 4.94
C ARG A 483 -7.69 -13.10 3.90
N PRO A 484 -8.90 -12.56 4.13
CA PRO A 484 -9.33 -11.80 5.32
C PRO A 484 -9.62 -12.67 6.55
N LEU A 485 -10.06 -13.89 6.40
CA LEU A 485 -10.38 -14.85 7.45
C LEU A 485 -9.94 -16.24 7.04
N LEU A 486 -9.61 -17.09 8.03
CA LEU A 486 -9.38 -18.51 7.81
C LEU A 486 -10.60 -19.10 7.08
N ASP A 487 -10.37 -20.03 6.17
CA ASP A 487 -11.33 -20.65 5.25
C ASP A 487 -11.82 -19.74 4.09
N TRP A 488 -11.66 -18.42 4.18
CA TRP A 488 -12.16 -17.46 3.21
C TRP A 488 -11.04 -16.71 2.45
N ALA A 489 -9.82 -17.21 2.48
CA ALA A 489 -8.65 -16.58 1.85
C ALA A 489 -8.62 -16.68 0.32
N ARG A 490 -9.52 -17.46 -0.28
CA ARG A 490 -9.54 -17.73 -1.74
C ARG A 490 -10.56 -16.90 -2.50
N TYR A 491 -10.71 -15.65 -2.12
CA TYR A 491 -11.52 -14.63 -2.79
C TYR A 491 -13.03 -14.88 -2.81
N ARG A 492 -13.51 -16.04 -2.38
CA ARG A 492 -14.94 -16.38 -2.22
C ARG A 492 -15.46 -15.83 -0.90
N THR A 493 -16.79 -15.65 -0.83
CA THR A 493 -17.50 -15.30 0.40
C THR A 493 -18.48 -16.41 0.77
N PRO A 494 -19.09 -16.38 1.98
CA PRO A 494 -20.19 -17.29 2.31
C PRO A 494 -21.41 -17.18 1.37
N ILE A 495 -21.52 -16.09 0.63
CA ILE A 495 -22.60 -15.85 -0.31
C ILE A 495 -22.14 -16.32 -1.70
N GLN A 496 -22.87 -17.23 -2.30
CA GLN A 496 -22.59 -17.71 -3.65
C GLN A 496 -22.57 -16.54 -4.65
N ASN A 497 -21.72 -16.61 -5.66
CA ASN A 497 -21.53 -15.60 -6.70
C ASN A 497 -21.05 -14.22 -6.21
N LEU A 498 -20.67 -14.09 -4.92
CA LEU A 498 -20.04 -12.90 -4.36
C LEU A 498 -18.58 -13.17 -4.05
N TYR A 499 -17.70 -12.36 -4.62
CA TYR A 499 -16.24 -12.48 -4.49
C TYR A 499 -15.62 -11.19 -3.96
N LEU A 500 -14.41 -11.30 -3.39
CA LEU A 500 -13.57 -10.19 -2.99
C LEU A 500 -12.31 -10.14 -3.86
N CYS A 501 -11.88 -8.96 -4.32
CA CYS A 501 -10.64 -8.78 -5.07
C CYS A 501 -9.76 -7.63 -4.55
N GLY A 502 -10.22 -6.91 -3.53
CA GLY A 502 -9.53 -5.76 -2.96
C GLY A 502 -8.31 -6.14 -2.11
N SER A 503 -7.56 -5.13 -1.66
CA SER A 503 -6.35 -5.29 -0.84
C SER A 503 -6.60 -5.96 0.52
N GLY A 504 -7.87 -6.09 0.96
CA GLY A 504 -8.27 -6.89 2.11
C GLY A 504 -8.14 -8.40 1.92
N THR A 505 -7.88 -8.88 0.69
CA THR A 505 -7.61 -10.28 0.37
C THR A 505 -6.12 -10.54 0.17
N HIS A 506 -5.72 -11.81 0.09
CA HIS A 506 -4.35 -12.20 -0.22
C HIS A 506 -3.92 -11.65 -1.62
N PRO A 507 -2.69 -11.17 -1.80
CA PRO A 507 -1.62 -10.99 -0.82
C PRO A 507 -1.75 -9.71 0.03
N GLY A 508 -2.65 -8.79 -0.33
CA GLY A 508 -2.74 -7.47 0.29
C GLY A 508 -1.63 -6.52 -0.16
N ALA A 509 -1.26 -5.58 0.71
CA ALA A 509 -0.06 -4.75 0.65
C ALA A 509 0.14 -3.85 -0.60
N GLY A 510 -0.56 -2.72 -0.65
CA GLY A 510 -0.22 -1.61 -1.56
C GLY A 510 -0.62 -1.81 -3.03
N LEU A 511 0.01 -1.05 -3.92
CA LEU A 511 -0.33 -1.00 -5.35
C LEU A 511 0.31 -2.16 -6.15
N THR A 512 0.17 -3.40 -5.68
CA THR A 512 0.78 -4.56 -6.35
C THR A 512 -0.06 -5.09 -7.52
N GLY A 513 -1.38 -4.94 -7.46
CA GLY A 513 -2.35 -5.58 -8.36
C GLY A 513 -2.52 -7.08 -8.09
N GLY A 514 -1.77 -7.63 -7.12
CA GLY A 514 -1.72 -9.06 -6.85
C GLY A 514 -3.05 -9.66 -6.42
N SER A 515 -3.79 -8.97 -5.54
CA SER A 515 -5.12 -9.42 -5.09
C SER A 515 -6.09 -9.54 -6.27
N GLY A 516 -6.11 -8.54 -7.16
CA GLY A 516 -6.98 -8.55 -8.34
C GLY A 516 -6.65 -9.68 -9.32
N ALA A 517 -5.35 -9.90 -9.60
CA ALA A 517 -4.92 -10.96 -10.51
C ALA A 517 -5.22 -12.36 -9.97
N ASN A 518 -4.94 -12.59 -8.67
CA ASN A 518 -5.23 -13.86 -8.04
C ASN A 518 -6.73 -14.12 -7.92
N ALA A 519 -7.54 -13.08 -7.60
CA ALA A 519 -9.01 -13.16 -7.58
C ALA A 519 -9.56 -13.56 -8.96
N ALA A 520 -9.14 -12.88 -10.03
CA ALA A 520 -9.57 -13.20 -11.39
C ALA A 520 -9.27 -14.67 -11.73
N ARG A 521 -8.11 -15.20 -11.36
CA ARG A 521 -7.72 -16.60 -11.57
C ARG A 521 -8.68 -17.58 -10.90
N GLU A 522 -9.11 -17.31 -9.66
CA GLU A 522 -10.07 -18.16 -8.93
C GLU A 522 -11.49 -18.03 -9.47
N ILE A 523 -11.93 -16.81 -9.77
CA ILE A 523 -13.26 -16.53 -10.31
C ILE A 523 -13.44 -17.20 -11.68
N LEU A 524 -12.43 -17.15 -12.55
CA LEU A 524 -12.46 -17.83 -13.85
C LEU A 524 -12.62 -19.35 -13.76
N LYS A 525 -12.19 -19.99 -12.66
CA LYS A 525 -12.44 -21.43 -12.44
C LYS A 525 -13.91 -21.72 -12.17
N ASP A 526 -14.60 -20.81 -11.49
CA ASP A 526 -16.00 -20.96 -11.14
C ASP A 526 -16.91 -20.59 -12.32
N LEU A 527 -16.58 -19.53 -13.07
CA LEU A 527 -17.36 -19.09 -14.23
C LEU A 527 -17.28 -20.05 -15.44
N LYS A 528 -16.26 -20.91 -15.49
CA LYS A 528 -16.11 -21.95 -16.54
C LYS A 528 -16.87 -23.25 -16.24
N ARG A 529 -17.37 -23.42 -15.03
CA ARG A 529 -18.19 -24.54 -14.59
C ARG A 529 -19.66 -24.28 -14.88
#